data_0ad9728b75d475c66d3272df4de95f04
#
_entry.id   0ad9728b75d475c66d3272df4de95f04
#
_cell.length_a   1.000
_cell.length_b   1.000
_cell.length_c   1.000
_cell.angle_alpha   90.00
_cell.angle_beta   90.00
_cell.angle_gamma   90.00
#
_symmetry.space_group_name_H-M   'P 1'
#
loop_
_entity.id
_entity.type
_entity.pdbx_description
1 polymer ?
#
loop_
_entity_poly.entity_id
_entity_poly.type
_entity_poly.pdbx_seq_one_letter_code
_entity_poly.pdbx_strand_id
1 'polypeptide(L)'
;MSVTVASEAMSILANHVYVIPPDSDLTMDNYSFKVISPRSGRTKQVDLFFISMANEMSARAVGIVLSGYDGDGTEGCKHIKANGGKTFTQDMSAEVDYMPLSAQAAGCVDFVLPLNEIPDKLKSFAAALKT
;
A
#
# COMPACT_ATOMS: atom_id res chain seq x y z
N MET A 1 -15.17 -2.89 -11.69
CA MET A 1 -14.71 -2.52 -10.33
C MET A 1 -14.93 -1.03 -10.13
N SER A 2 -15.65 -0.65 -9.09
CA SER A 2 -15.95 0.77 -8.83
C SER A 2 -14.74 1.50 -8.25
N VAL A 3 -14.55 2.75 -8.65
CA VAL A 3 -13.51 3.63 -8.12
C VAL A 3 -14.19 4.79 -7.40
N THR A 4 -13.82 5.00 -6.15
CA THR A 4 -14.46 6.00 -5.28
C THR A 4 -13.42 6.71 -4.44
N VAL A 5 -13.62 8.00 -4.19
CA VAL A 5 -12.80 8.73 -3.23
C VAL A 5 -13.21 8.28 -1.83
N ALA A 6 -12.23 7.89 -1.00
CA ALA A 6 -12.51 7.47 0.36
C ALA A 6 -13.09 8.63 1.18
N SER A 7 -14.03 8.32 2.08
CA SER A 7 -14.61 9.31 2.98
C SER A 7 -14.69 8.75 4.40
N GLU A 8 -14.88 9.64 5.37
CA GLU A 8 -14.92 9.29 6.79
C GLU A 8 -16.00 8.23 7.06
N ALA A 9 -15.63 7.20 7.81
CA ALA A 9 -16.49 6.08 8.19
C ALA A 9 -17.04 5.24 7.03
N MET A 10 -16.53 5.44 5.81
CA MET A 10 -16.93 4.62 4.66
C MET A 10 -16.44 3.20 4.83
N SER A 11 -17.32 2.22 4.64
CA SER A 11 -16.96 0.80 4.70
C SER A 11 -16.07 0.39 3.53
N ILE A 12 -15.09 -0.47 3.81
CA ILE A 12 -14.19 -1.00 2.79
C ILE A 12 -14.77 -2.32 2.28
N LEU A 13 -15.11 -2.34 1.00
CA LEU A 13 -15.78 -3.46 0.37
C LEU A 13 -14.88 -4.15 -0.64
N ALA A 14 -15.10 -5.44 -0.85
CA ALA A 14 -14.43 -6.20 -1.90
C ALA A 14 -14.76 -5.65 -3.29
N ASN A 15 -13.84 -5.82 -4.24
CA ASN A 15 -14.00 -5.37 -5.62
C ASN A 15 -14.19 -3.86 -5.79
N HIS A 16 -13.58 -3.09 -4.92
CA HIS A 16 -13.63 -1.62 -4.99
C HIS A 16 -12.22 -1.04 -4.98
N VAL A 17 -12.05 0.07 -5.66
CA VAL A 17 -10.84 0.88 -5.62
C VAL A 17 -11.17 2.18 -4.89
N TYR A 18 -10.36 2.51 -3.90
CA TYR A 18 -10.53 3.73 -3.12
C TYR A 18 -9.33 4.65 -3.34
N VAL A 19 -9.61 5.92 -3.56
CA VAL A 19 -8.58 6.94 -3.78
C VAL A 19 -8.53 7.83 -2.54
N ILE A 20 -7.33 8.12 -2.06
CA ILE A 20 -7.15 9.02 -0.92
C ILE A 20 -7.67 10.42 -1.27
N PRO A 21 -8.46 11.07 -0.37
CA PRO A 21 -8.90 12.44 -0.62
C PRO A 21 -7.73 13.42 -0.66
N PRO A 22 -7.86 14.56 -1.38
CA PRO A 22 -6.81 15.57 -1.39
C PRO A 22 -6.49 16.09 0.02
N ASP A 23 -5.24 16.40 0.26
CA ASP A 23 -4.74 17.01 1.50
C ASP A 23 -5.22 16.29 2.77
N SER A 24 -5.23 14.96 2.72
CA SER A 24 -5.73 14.13 3.82
C SER A 24 -4.77 12.99 4.12
N ASP A 25 -4.79 12.54 5.37
CA ASP A 25 -4.27 11.24 5.77
C ASP A 25 -5.43 10.26 5.81
N LEU A 26 -5.16 9.02 5.43
CA LEU A 26 -6.14 7.96 5.41
C LEU A 26 -5.63 6.78 6.26
N THR A 27 -6.47 6.28 7.15
CA THR A 27 -6.18 5.05 7.89
C THR A 27 -7.37 4.11 7.83
N MET A 28 -7.11 2.86 8.14
CA MET A 28 -8.10 1.79 8.17
C MET A 28 -8.33 1.38 9.62
N ASP A 29 -9.59 1.29 10.04
CA ASP A 29 -9.96 0.80 11.34
C ASP A 29 -11.31 0.08 11.24
N ASN A 30 -11.33 -1.16 11.66
CA ASN A 30 -12.54 -2.00 11.66
C ASN A 30 -13.23 -2.03 10.29
N TYR A 31 -12.43 -2.24 9.23
CA TYR A 31 -12.90 -2.31 7.82
C TYR A 31 -13.62 -1.05 7.35
N SER A 32 -13.29 0.08 7.93
CA SER A 32 -13.75 1.38 7.46
C SER A 32 -12.60 2.38 7.42
N PHE A 33 -12.80 3.48 6.69
CA PHE A 33 -11.80 4.52 6.58
C PHE A 33 -11.95 5.58 7.66
N LYS A 34 -10.81 6.07 8.14
CA LYS A 34 -10.73 7.30 8.91
C LYS A 34 -9.95 8.30 8.08
N VAL A 35 -10.53 9.48 7.88
CA VAL A 35 -9.94 10.57 7.10
C VAL A 35 -9.56 11.70 8.02
N ILE A 36 -8.30 12.12 7.96
CA ILE A 36 -7.79 13.24 8.77
C ILE A 36 -7.34 14.34 7.83
N SER A 37 -7.98 15.51 7.93
CA SER A 37 -7.69 16.66 7.08
C SER A 37 -7.50 17.90 7.94
N PRO A 38 -6.48 18.74 7.68
CA PRO A 38 -5.44 18.57 6.66
C PRO A 38 -4.48 17.44 7.03
N ARG A 39 -3.70 16.97 6.04
CA ARG A 39 -2.69 15.91 6.27
C ARG A 39 -1.61 16.39 7.23
N SER A 40 -1.04 15.46 8.00
CA SER A 40 -0.05 15.76 9.02
C SER A 40 1.37 16.00 8.49
N GLY A 41 1.65 15.57 7.24
CA GLY A 41 2.96 15.71 6.63
C GLY A 41 2.94 15.47 5.14
N ARG A 42 4.08 15.67 4.45
CA ARG A 42 4.15 15.54 3.00
C ARG A 42 4.53 14.15 2.52
N THR A 43 5.22 13.38 3.35
CA THR A 43 5.90 12.14 2.91
C THR A 43 5.57 10.94 3.78
N LYS A 44 4.41 10.96 4.42
CA LYS A 44 3.99 9.91 5.37
C LYS A 44 2.63 9.30 5.08
N GLN A 45 1.98 9.70 4.01
CA GLN A 45 0.60 9.27 3.73
C GLN A 45 0.53 7.77 3.45
N VAL A 46 1.46 7.25 2.65
CA VAL A 46 1.52 5.82 2.33
C VAL A 46 1.86 5.03 3.59
N ASP A 47 2.86 5.47 4.35
CA ASP A 47 3.24 4.81 5.60
C ASP A 47 2.08 4.71 6.57
N LEU A 48 1.35 5.80 6.78
CA LEU A 48 0.22 5.82 7.72
C LEU A 48 -0.84 4.80 7.32
N PHE A 49 -1.21 4.76 6.05
CA PHE A 49 -2.21 3.81 5.60
C PHE A 49 -1.69 2.37 5.66
N PHE A 50 -0.48 2.12 5.18
CA PHE A 50 0.11 0.79 5.17
C PHE A 50 0.23 0.22 6.59
N ILE A 51 0.64 1.04 7.56
CA ILE A 51 0.74 0.60 8.96
C ILE A 51 -0.64 0.21 9.50
N SER A 52 -1.65 1.03 9.27
CA SER A 52 -3.00 0.72 9.74
C SER A 52 -3.57 -0.53 9.07
N MET A 53 -3.32 -0.70 7.77
CA MET A 53 -3.73 -1.88 7.03
C MET A 53 -3.01 -3.13 7.51
N ALA A 54 -1.71 -3.04 7.76
CA ALA A 54 -0.92 -4.16 8.27
C ALA A 54 -1.44 -4.64 9.63
N ASN A 55 -1.77 -3.70 10.51
CA ASN A 55 -2.32 -4.03 11.83
C ASN A 55 -3.67 -4.75 11.74
N GLU A 56 -4.48 -4.38 10.78
CA GLU A 56 -5.83 -4.94 10.66
C GLU A 56 -5.89 -6.19 9.79
N MET A 57 -5.17 -6.20 8.68
CA MET A 57 -5.27 -7.27 7.68
C MET A 57 -4.20 -8.36 7.83
N SER A 58 -3.12 -8.08 8.55
CA SER A 58 -2.02 -9.04 8.80
C SER A 58 -1.54 -9.71 7.51
N ALA A 59 -1.62 -11.03 7.43
CA ALA A 59 -1.14 -11.80 6.26
C ALA A 59 -1.90 -11.49 4.95
N ARG A 60 -3.03 -10.83 5.02
CA ARG A 60 -3.83 -10.46 3.86
C ARG A 60 -3.49 -9.07 3.32
N ALA A 61 -2.61 -8.32 3.99
CA ALA A 61 -2.17 -7.02 3.53
C ALA A 61 -1.16 -7.15 2.41
N VAL A 62 -1.30 -6.33 1.36
CA VAL A 62 -0.33 -6.24 0.27
C VAL A 62 -0.01 -4.77 0.06
N GLY A 63 1.27 -4.44 0.06
CA GLY A 63 1.74 -3.10 -0.25
C GLY A 63 2.49 -3.09 -1.58
N ILE A 64 2.19 -2.10 -2.42
CA ILE A 64 2.83 -1.94 -3.73
C ILE A 64 3.37 -0.52 -3.82
N VAL A 65 4.69 -0.38 -4.00
CA VAL A 65 5.35 0.92 -4.14
C VAL A 65 5.83 1.08 -5.57
N LEU A 66 5.32 2.09 -6.23
CA LEU A 66 5.62 2.39 -7.63
C LEU A 66 6.54 3.62 -7.72
N SER A 67 6.73 4.15 -8.92
CA SER A 67 7.54 5.34 -9.18
C SER A 67 7.18 6.50 -8.24
N GLY A 68 8.17 7.17 -7.68
CA GLY A 68 7.95 8.31 -6.78
C GLY A 68 9.25 8.95 -6.30
N TYR A 69 9.14 10.19 -5.80
CA TYR A 69 10.30 11.03 -5.49
C TYR A 69 10.85 10.91 -4.07
N ASP A 70 10.07 10.37 -3.13
CA ASP A 70 10.47 10.33 -1.71
C ASP A 70 10.50 8.91 -1.16
N GLY A 71 10.74 8.75 0.12
CA GLY A 71 10.82 7.46 0.79
C GLY A 71 9.53 7.00 1.46
N ASP A 72 8.40 7.64 1.17
CA ASP A 72 7.11 7.24 1.72
C ASP A 72 6.77 5.81 1.28
N GLY A 73 6.24 5.02 2.18
CA GLY A 73 5.93 3.61 1.96
C GLY A 73 6.97 2.65 2.53
N THR A 74 8.20 3.08 2.77
CA THR A 74 9.24 2.20 3.29
C THR A 74 8.92 1.68 4.69
N GLU A 75 8.56 2.55 5.62
CA GLU A 75 8.16 2.14 6.97
C GLU A 75 6.89 1.29 6.94
N GLY A 76 5.95 1.67 6.08
CA GLY A 76 4.73 0.89 5.89
C GLY A 76 5.00 -0.51 5.38
N CYS A 77 5.91 -0.67 4.42
CA CYS A 77 6.31 -1.99 3.93
C CYS A 77 6.95 -2.85 5.03
N LYS A 78 7.76 -2.25 5.89
CA LYS A 78 8.31 -2.98 7.04
C LYS A 78 7.22 -3.54 7.93
N HIS A 79 6.18 -2.76 8.21
CA HIS A 79 5.06 -3.19 9.04
C HIS A 79 4.22 -4.27 8.35
N ILE A 80 3.98 -4.14 7.05
CA ILE A 80 3.26 -5.16 6.28
C ILE A 80 4.01 -6.49 6.36
N LYS A 81 5.31 -6.47 6.09
CA LYS A 81 6.15 -7.67 6.13
C LYS A 81 6.20 -8.28 7.53
N ALA A 82 6.36 -7.45 8.55
CA ALA A 82 6.42 -7.91 9.95
C ALA A 82 5.10 -8.57 10.40
N ASN A 83 3.99 -8.19 9.80
CA ASN A 83 2.67 -8.77 10.09
C ASN A 83 2.28 -9.92 9.16
N GLY A 84 3.20 -10.40 8.34
CA GLY A 84 2.99 -11.55 7.47
C GLY A 84 2.41 -11.25 6.10
N GLY A 85 2.21 -9.98 5.76
CA GLY A 85 1.75 -9.57 4.44
C GLY A 85 2.85 -9.62 3.38
N LYS A 86 2.54 -9.18 2.17
CA LYS A 86 3.47 -9.18 1.05
C LYS A 86 3.71 -7.78 0.52
N THR A 87 4.93 -7.53 0.07
CA THR A 87 5.34 -6.23 -0.45
C THR A 87 5.94 -6.36 -1.83
N PHE A 88 5.60 -5.42 -2.69
CA PHE A 88 6.03 -5.35 -4.08
C PHE A 88 6.60 -3.97 -4.35
N THR A 89 7.62 -3.89 -5.19
CA THR A 89 8.01 -2.62 -5.79
C THR A 89 8.17 -2.77 -7.28
N GLN A 90 8.01 -1.64 -7.98
CA GLN A 90 8.43 -1.54 -9.36
C GLN A 90 9.96 -1.66 -9.43
N ASP A 91 10.44 -2.29 -10.49
CA ASP A 91 11.88 -2.47 -10.74
C ASP A 91 12.51 -1.21 -11.35
N MET A 92 13.65 -1.39 -12.02
CA MET A 92 14.40 -0.30 -12.67
C MET A 92 13.61 0.41 -13.77
N SER A 93 12.48 -0.13 -14.21
CA SER A 93 11.61 0.54 -15.17
C SER A 93 10.88 1.75 -14.60
N ALA A 94 10.94 1.97 -13.29
CA ALA A 94 10.35 3.15 -12.66
C ALA A 94 11.00 4.42 -13.21
N GLU A 95 10.17 5.35 -13.67
CA GLU A 95 10.67 6.63 -14.18
C GLU A 95 11.37 7.43 -13.09
N VAL A 96 10.84 7.40 -11.87
CA VAL A 96 11.46 7.97 -10.68
C VAL A 96 11.58 6.86 -9.66
N ASP A 97 12.78 6.38 -9.42
CA ASP A 97 13.02 5.13 -8.70
C ASP A 97 13.28 5.30 -7.19
N TYR A 98 13.23 6.51 -6.66
CA TYR A 98 13.59 6.77 -5.26
C TYR A 98 12.70 6.00 -4.29
N MET A 99 11.37 6.02 -4.46
CA MET A 99 10.46 5.30 -3.58
C MET A 99 10.67 3.79 -3.62
N PRO A 100 10.69 3.15 -4.81
CA PRO A 100 10.97 1.72 -4.86
C PRO A 100 12.34 1.35 -4.30
N LEU A 101 13.38 2.10 -4.62
CA LEU A 101 14.74 1.80 -4.14
C LEU A 101 14.85 1.98 -2.63
N SER A 102 14.19 2.97 -2.05
CA SER A 102 14.17 3.17 -0.60
C SER A 102 13.65 1.92 0.12
N ALA A 103 12.53 1.38 -0.35
CA ALA A 103 11.94 0.18 0.24
C ALA A 103 12.85 -1.04 0.03
N GLN A 104 13.43 -1.20 -1.18
CA GLN A 104 14.35 -2.30 -1.48
C GLN A 104 15.59 -2.25 -0.59
N ALA A 105 16.17 -1.06 -0.43
CA ALA A 105 17.37 -0.87 0.41
C ALA A 105 17.11 -1.19 1.89
N ALA A 106 15.88 -1.00 2.35
CA ALA A 106 15.48 -1.33 3.72
C ALA A 106 15.26 -2.84 3.94
N GLY A 107 15.33 -3.65 2.91
CA GLY A 107 15.18 -5.11 3.02
C GLY A 107 13.77 -5.59 3.29
N CYS A 108 12.76 -4.77 2.99
CA CYS A 108 11.37 -5.09 3.31
C CYS A 108 10.50 -5.39 2.08
N VAL A 109 11.12 -5.69 0.94
CA VAL A 109 10.41 -5.97 -0.31
C VAL A 109 10.51 -7.44 -0.67
N ASP A 110 9.37 -8.08 -0.89
CA ASP A 110 9.30 -9.48 -1.29
C ASP A 110 9.53 -9.65 -2.80
N PHE A 111 8.96 -8.77 -3.62
CA PHE A 111 9.01 -8.90 -5.08
C PHE A 111 9.36 -7.56 -5.74
N VAL A 112 10.36 -7.59 -6.61
CA VAL A 112 10.77 -6.44 -7.43
C VAL A 112 10.46 -6.79 -8.88
N LEU A 113 9.48 -6.12 -9.48
CA LEU A 113 8.92 -6.53 -10.78
C LEU A 113 8.65 -5.32 -11.68
N PRO A 114 8.70 -5.49 -13.01
CA PRO A 114 8.18 -4.48 -13.93
C PRO A 114 6.65 -4.39 -13.77
N LEU A 115 6.08 -3.23 -14.11
CA LEU A 115 4.64 -2.98 -13.94
C LEU A 115 3.76 -4.08 -14.54
N ASN A 116 4.12 -4.57 -15.72
CA ASN A 116 3.30 -5.55 -16.43
C ASN A 116 3.30 -6.94 -15.78
N GLU A 117 4.21 -7.22 -14.86
CA GLU A 117 4.26 -8.51 -14.15
C GLU A 117 3.64 -8.47 -12.75
N ILE A 118 3.41 -7.28 -12.21
CA ILE A 118 2.82 -7.14 -10.87
C ILE A 118 1.42 -7.75 -10.79
N PRO A 119 0.50 -7.49 -11.75
CA PRO A 119 -0.85 -8.03 -11.65
C PRO A 119 -0.91 -9.55 -11.59
N ASP A 120 -0.12 -10.27 -12.40
CA ASP A 120 -0.13 -11.73 -12.41
C ASP A 120 0.39 -12.30 -11.11
N LYS A 121 1.45 -11.72 -10.56
CA LYS A 121 1.99 -12.15 -9.28
C LYS A 121 1.03 -11.89 -8.14
N LEU A 122 0.34 -10.74 -8.16
CA LEU A 122 -0.68 -10.39 -7.19
C LEU A 122 -1.85 -11.38 -7.23
N LYS A 123 -2.29 -11.76 -8.43
CA LYS A 123 -3.36 -12.76 -8.59
C LYS A 123 -2.94 -14.12 -8.03
N SER A 124 -1.70 -14.54 -8.25
CA SER A 124 -1.17 -15.78 -7.68
C SER A 124 -1.20 -15.77 -6.16
N PHE A 125 -0.79 -14.66 -5.56
CA PHE A 125 -0.83 -14.50 -4.11
C PHE A 125 -2.27 -14.53 -3.58
N ALA A 126 -3.18 -13.81 -4.23
CA ALA A 126 -4.59 -13.77 -3.82
C ALA A 126 -5.24 -15.16 -3.92
N ALA A 127 -4.92 -15.92 -4.96
CA ALA A 127 -5.42 -17.29 -5.10
C ALA A 127 -4.92 -18.21 -3.97
N ALA A 128 -3.66 -18.05 -3.56
CA ALA A 128 -3.09 -18.82 -2.46
C ALA A 128 -3.76 -18.53 -1.13
N LEU A 129 -4.21 -17.30 -0.91
CA LEU A 129 -4.92 -16.90 0.31
C LEU A 129 -6.30 -17.56 0.44
N LYS A 130 -6.91 -17.98 -0.67
CA LYS A 130 -8.24 -18.59 -0.67
C LYS A 130 -8.22 -20.09 -0.29
N THR A 131 -7.04 -20.68 -0.26
CA THR A 131 -6.89 -22.06 0.17
C THR A 131 -6.46 -22.13 1.62
#